data_4dc4591fdebcbec461e568d94fb1d034
#
_entry.id   4dc4591fdebcbec461e568d94fb1d034
#
_cell.length_a   1.000
_cell.length_b   1.000
_cell.length_c   1.000
_cell.angle_alpha   90.00
_cell.angle_beta   90.00
_cell.angle_gamma   90.00
#
_symmetry.space_group_name_H-M   'P 1'
#
loop_
_entity.id
_entity.type
_entity.pdbx_description
1 polymer ?
#
loop_
_entity_poly.entity_id
_entity_poly.type
_entity_poly.pdbx_seq_one_letter_code
_entity_poly.pdbx_strand_id
1 'polypeptide(L)'
;MADSALPEFNVESGDSALLRLLRDAGARRILSAPAADQGIAEHYPFPFMALVGQYEMRVALLLTVINPQIGGVLLIGPRGTGKTTAVRSLSGILPDVEVSDCEEDVVPADLERQDAHLLYPDCYEKFHAGQEISHFEPIRLVELPLNARLEDVVGGINERAAAQGRMRLERGILSRADRHILYIDEVNLLADDVADAILDAAAQGSFIVRRGAMAGTYRSRFVLIGSMNPEEGRLRPQILDRFGLRLNVRGLSDYEERIEVYQRVQNYRQNPAIFVREWELATAEFREEVMLARGLLTRTSLSAAAIKVG
;
A
#
# COMPACT_ATOMS: atom_id res chain seq x y z
N MET A 1 -39.87 24.45 48.84
CA MET A 1 -38.42 24.46 48.77
C MET A 1 -37.97 23.04 49.05
N ALA A 2 -37.75 22.27 48.01
CA ALA A 2 -37.20 20.92 48.09
C ALA A 2 -35.87 20.93 47.37
N ASP A 3 -34.85 20.79 48.14
CA ASP A 3 -33.44 20.74 47.75
C ASP A 3 -33.20 19.36 47.10
N SER A 4 -32.97 19.32 45.78
CA SER A 4 -32.62 18.09 45.07
C SER A 4 -31.11 17.94 45.04
N ALA A 5 -30.58 17.30 46.06
CA ALA A 5 -29.19 16.86 46.05
C ALA A 5 -28.97 15.82 44.95
N LEU A 6 -28.04 16.12 44.06
CA LEU A 6 -27.50 15.17 43.09
C LEU A 6 -26.78 14.03 43.86
N PRO A 7 -26.90 12.77 43.41
CA PRO A 7 -26.20 11.67 44.08
C PRO A 7 -24.67 11.85 43.94
N GLU A 8 -23.99 11.92 45.09
CA GLU A 8 -22.53 11.86 45.13
C GLU A 8 -22.03 10.54 44.58
N PHE A 9 -21.26 10.62 43.52
CA PHE A 9 -20.54 9.46 42.96
C PHE A 9 -19.40 9.08 43.90
N ASN A 10 -19.59 8.01 44.64
CA ASN A 10 -18.55 7.45 45.49
C ASN A 10 -17.49 6.75 44.65
N VAL A 11 -16.31 7.36 44.53
CA VAL A 11 -15.17 6.92 43.66
C VAL A 11 -14.36 5.76 44.27
N GLU A 12 -14.74 5.26 45.48
CA GLU A 12 -13.92 4.26 46.20
C GLU A 12 -14.25 2.79 45.93
N SER A 13 -15.19 2.45 45.08
CA SER A 13 -15.36 1.05 44.68
C SER A 13 -14.74 0.78 43.32
N GLY A 14 -13.45 0.47 43.30
CA GLY A 14 -12.62 0.20 42.10
C GLY A 14 -13.00 -1.05 41.31
N ASP A 15 -14.28 -1.36 41.13
CA ASP A 15 -14.74 -2.60 40.52
C ASP A 15 -15.97 -2.46 39.61
N SER A 16 -16.05 -1.34 38.92
CA SER A 16 -17.07 -1.21 37.86
C SER A 16 -16.82 -2.25 36.76
N ALA A 17 -17.87 -2.99 36.38
CA ALA A 17 -17.80 -3.99 35.30
C ALA A 17 -17.27 -3.39 34.00
N LEU A 18 -17.52 -2.10 33.75
CA LEU A 18 -17.00 -1.33 32.64
C LEU A 18 -15.48 -1.14 32.72
N LEU A 19 -14.94 -0.83 33.88
CA LEU A 19 -13.50 -0.66 34.08
C LEU A 19 -12.74 -1.99 34.00
N ARG A 20 -13.36 -3.10 34.41
CA ARG A 20 -12.81 -4.44 34.20
C ARG A 20 -12.77 -4.79 32.73
N LEU A 21 -13.86 -4.57 31.99
CA LEU A 21 -13.93 -4.78 30.54
C LEU A 21 -12.90 -3.94 29.76
N LEU A 22 -12.73 -2.67 30.13
CA LEU A 22 -11.74 -1.79 29.50
C LEU A 22 -10.30 -2.22 29.83
N ARG A 23 -10.05 -2.64 31.06
CA ARG A 23 -8.73 -3.14 31.48
C ARG A 23 -8.38 -4.46 30.82
N ASP A 24 -9.32 -5.40 30.73
CA ASP A 24 -9.13 -6.69 30.08
C ASP A 24 -8.97 -6.56 28.56
N ALA A 25 -9.74 -5.70 27.91
CA ALA A 25 -9.62 -5.42 26.49
C ALA A 25 -8.28 -4.71 26.16
N GLY A 26 -7.89 -3.73 26.98
CA GLY A 26 -6.62 -3.01 26.81
C GLY A 26 -5.40 -3.88 27.09
N ALA A 27 -5.41 -4.66 28.17
CA ALA A 27 -4.28 -5.52 28.53
C ALA A 27 -4.05 -6.65 27.52
N ARG A 28 -5.11 -7.29 27.02
CA ARG A 28 -4.98 -8.34 26.00
C ARG A 28 -4.44 -7.80 24.67
N ARG A 29 -4.84 -6.58 24.26
CA ARG A 29 -4.34 -5.97 23.02
C ARG A 29 -2.90 -5.47 23.12
N ILE A 30 -2.50 -4.92 24.27
CA ILE A 30 -1.11 -4.47 24.48
C ILE A 30 -0.12 -5.64 24.49
N LEU A 31 -0.53 -6.80 25.04
CA LEU A 31 0.31 -7.99 25.12
C LEU A 31 0.35 -8.80 23.81
N SER A 32 -0.62 -8.59 22.92
CA SER A 32 -0.70 -9.26 21.62
C SER A 32 -0.49 -8.32 20.43
N ALA A 33 -0.04 -7.11 20.67
CA ALA A 33 0.25 -6.17 19.58
C ALA A 33 1.38 -6.75 18.71
N PRO A 34 1.16 -6.94 17.42
CA PRO A 34 2.23 -7.33 16.52
C PRO A 34 3.28 -6.23 16.50
N ALA A 35 4.53 -6.60 16.19
CA ALA A 35 5.68 -5.69 16.15
C ALA A 35 5.50 -4.50 15.17
N ALA A 36 4.58 -4.60 14.22
CA ALA A 36 4.14 -3.51 13.36
C ALA A 36 2.89 -2.87 13.96
N ASP A 37 2.90 -1.54 14.13
CA ASP A 37 1.72 -0.75 14.52
C ASP A 37 0.67 -0.80 13.39
N GLN A 38 -0.21 -1.81 13.45
CA GLN A 38 -1.31 -1.97 12.50
C GLN A 38 -2.54 -1.12 12.86
N GLY A 39 -2.45 -0.32 13.93
CA GLY A 39 -3.59 0.40 14.47
C GLY A 39 -4.59 -0.49 15.23
N ILE A 40 -5.58 0.15 15.85
CA ILE A 40 -6.56 -0.52 16.71
C ILE A 40 -7.81 -0.96 15.93
N ALA A 41 -8.02 -0.43 14.71
CA ALA A 41 -9.19 -0.71 13.91
C ALA A 41 -9.00 -1.99 13.08
N GLU A 42 -9.90 -2.95 13.23
CA GLU A 42 -10.01 -4.05 12.28
C GLU A 42 -10.40 -3.49 10.91
N HIS A 43 -9.58 -3.74 9.92
CA HIS A 43 -9.82 -3.27 8.57
C HIS A 43 -10.13 -4.47 7.66
N TYR A 44 -11.38 -4.50 7.17
CA TYR A 44 -11.83 -5.47 6.18
C TYR A 44 -11.91 -4.75 4.82
N PRO A 45 -10.90 -4.82 3.94
CA PRO A 45 -10.96 -4.17 2.64
C PRO A 45 -12.11 -4.76 1.82
N PHE A 46 -12.81 -3.92 1.07
CA PHE A 46 -13.87 -4.36 0.16
C PHE A 46 -13.28 -5.35 -0.86
N PRO A 47 -13.86 -6.55 -1.08
CA PRO A 47 -13.28 -7.55 -1.97
C PRO A 47 -13.23 -7.07 -3.42
N PHE A 48 -12.11 -7.27 -4.10
CA PHE A 48 -11.95 -6.89 -5.52
C PHE A 48 -12.98 -7.59 -6.43
N MET A 49 -13.29 -8.85 -6.14
CA MET A 49 -14.28 -9.62 -6.88
C MET A 49 -15.71 -9.12 -6.66
N ALA A 50 -15.95 -8.39 -5.57
CA ALA A 50 -17.24 -7.77 -5.29
C ALA A 50 -17.43 -6.40 -5.99
N LEU A 51 -16.45 -5.88 -6.72
CA LEU A 51 -16.60 -4.67 -7.51
C LEU A 51 -17.56 -4.91 -8.67
N VAL A 52 -18.51 -3.97 -8.86
CA VAL A 52 -19.52 -4.04 -9.94
C VAL A 52 -19.07 -3.17 -11.10
N GLY A 53 -19.19 -3.69 -12.32
CA GLY A 53 -18.82 -2.96 -13.53
C GLY A 53 -17.36 -2.48 -13.53
N GLN A 54 -17.11 -1.25 -13.97
CA GLN A 54 -15.78 -0.62 -13.99
C GLN A 54 -14.69 -1.51 -14.63
N TYR A 55 -15.06 -2.26 -15.69
CA TYR A 55 -14.20 -3.30 -16.27
C TYR A 55 -12.83 -2.77 -16.71
N GLU A 56 -12.80 -1.61 -17.37
CA GLU A 56 -11.57 -1.00 -17.85
C GLU A 56 -10.64 -0.64 -16.67
N MET A 57 -11.21 -0.10 -15.57
CA MET A 57 -10.45 0.21 -14.37
C MET A 57 -9.89 -1.07 -13.72
N ARG A 58 -10.71 -2.11 -13.60
CA ARG A 58 -10.27 -3.40 -13.05
C ARG A 58 -9.15 -4.01 -13.89
N VAL A 59 -9.28 -4.00 -15.21
CA VAL A 59 -8.24 -4.49 -16.13
C VAL A 59 -6.97 -3.67 -16.02
N ALA A 60 -7.04 -2.35 -16.02
CA ALA A 60 -5.86 -1.49 -15.89
C ALA A 60 -5.10 -1.72 -14.58
N LEU A 61 -5.83 -1.85 -13.46
CA LEU A 61 -5.26 -2.19 -12.16
C LEU A 61 -4.58 -3.57 -12.18
N LEU A 62 -5.24 -4.59 -12.75
CA LEU A 62 -4.67 -5.93 -12.87
C LEU A 62 -3.42 -5.96 -13.73
N LEU A 63 -3.43 -5.29 -14.88
CA LEU A 63 -2.24 -5.19 -15.74
C LEU A 63 -1.06 -4.58 -15.00
N THR A 64 -1.30 -3.54 -14.20
CA THR A 64 -0.24 -2.87 -13.42
C THR A 64 0.34 -3.77 -12.33
N VAL A 65 -0.49 -4.57 -11.66
CA VAL A 65 0.00 -5.49 -10.63
C VAL A 65 0.61 -6.77 -11.21
N ILE A 66 0.17 -7.22 -12.37
CA ILE A 66 0.78 -8.36 -13.08
C ILE A 66 2.14 -7.96 -13.64
N ASN A 67 2.24 -6.79 -14.27
CA ASN A 67 3.49 -6.28 -14.85
C ASN A 67 3.84 -4.90 -14.29
N PRO A 68 4.59 -4.81 -13.18
CA PRO A 68 5.02 -3.53 -12.60
C PRO A 68 5.88 -2.67 -13.55
N GLN A 69 6.49 -3.27 -14.58
CA GLN A 69 7.29 -2.54 -15.60
C GLN A 69 6.45 -1.59 -16.46
N ILE A 70 5.13 -1.70 -16.42
CA ILE A 70 4.22 -0.74 -17.09
C ILE A 70 4.43 0.70 -16.59
N GLY A 71 5.03 0.89 -15.39
CA GLY A 71 5.32 2.22 -14.85
C GLY A 71 4.15 2.87 -14.12
N GLY A 72 3.14 2.06 -13.74
CA GLY A 72 2.00 2.51 -12.93
C GLY A 72 0.77 2.91 -13.73
N VAL A 73 -0.32 3.15 -13.01
CA VAL A 73 -1.63 3.56 -13.58
C VAL A 73 -2.14 4.83 -12.95
N LEU A 74 -2.66 5.74 -13.76
CA LEU A 74 -3.38 6.94 -13.34
C LEU A 74 -4.87 6.81 -13.64
N LEU A 75 -5.68 6.85 -12.59
CA LEU A 75 -7.15 6.81 -12.64
C LEU A 75 -7.72 8.23 -12.64
N ILE A 76 -8.24 8.68 -13.76
CA ILE A 76 -8.76 10.04 -13.95
C ILE A 76 -10.28 10.00 -13.93
N GLY A 77 -10.93 10.75 -13.04
CA GLY A 77 -12.39 10.80 -13.02
C GLY A 77 -12.95 11.47 -11.77
N PRO A 78 -14.26 11.77 -11.78
CA PRO A 78 -14.92 12.48 -10.68
C PRO A 78 -14.91 11.66 -9.39
N ARG A 79 -15.19 12.34 -8.28
CA ARG A 79 -15.35 11.70 -6.97
C ARG A 79 -16.53 10.70 -7.00
N GLY A 80 -16.48 9.68 -6.16
CA GLY A 80 -17.58 8.71 -6.02
C GLY A 80 -17.64 7.61 -7.10
N THR A 81 -16.66 7.53 -8.00
CA THR A 81 -16.61 6.47 -9.04
C THR A 81 -15.97 5.17 -8.59
N GLY A 82 -15.61 5.05 -7.31
CA GLY A 82 -15.06 3.82 -6.72
C GLY A 82 -13.55 3.62 -6.90
N LYS A 83 -12.79 4.62 -7.37
CA LYS A 83 -11.33 4.52 -7.60
C LYS A 83 -10.59 4.04 -6.35
N THR A 84 -10.71 4.77 -5.25
CA THR A 84 -10.02 4.45 -3.99
C THR A 84 -10.44 3.08 -3.44
N THR A 85 -11.72 2.72 -3.54
CA THR A 85 -12.22 1.39 -3.15
C THR A 85 -11.57 0.28 -3.98
N ALA A 86 -11.49 0.46 -5.31
CA ALA A 86 -10.87 -0.50 -6.20
C ALA A 86 -9.37 -0.68 -5.92
N VAL A 87 -8.66 0.41 -5.64
CA VAL A 87 -7.23 0.36 -5.30
C VAL A 87 -7.02 -0.37 -3.96
N ARG A 88 -7.78 -0.03 -2.93
CA ARG A 88 -7.69 -0.69 -1.61
C ARG A 88 -8.02 -2.17 -1.67
N SER A 89 -8.89 -2.58 -2.57
CA SER A 89 -9.28 -3.98 -2.73
C SER A 89 -8.19 -4.86 -3.37
N LEU A 90 -7.17 -4.27 -4.01
CA LEU A 90 -6.09 -5.02 -4.67
C LEU A 90 -5.25 -5.85 -3.70
N SER A 91 -5.04 -5.40 -2.47
CA SER A 91 -4.26 -6.14 -1.48
C SER A 91 -4.82 -7.54 -1.23
N GLY A 92 -6.13 -7.74 -1.37
CA GLY A 92 -6.78 -9.03 -1.19
C GLY A 92 -6.48 -10.06 -2.27
N ILE A 93 -6.15 -9.63 -3.49
CA ILE A 93 -5.90 -10.51 -4.64
C ILE A 93 -4.43 -10.68 -4.99
N LEU A 94 -3.52 -10.08 -4.21
CA LEU A 94 -2.10 -10.17 -4.44
C LEU A 94 -1.46 -11.22 -3.52
N PRO A 95 -0.41 -11.91 -3.98
CA PRO A 95 0.33 -12.85 -3.14
C PRO A 95 1.12 -12.09 -2.08
N ASP A 96 1.52 -12.82 -1.04
CA ASP A 96 2.47 -12.31 -0.07
C ASP A 96 3.80 -11.97 -0.75
N VAL A 97 4.47 -10.97 -0.21
CA VAL A 97 5.79 -10.53 -0.69
C VAL A 97 6.86 -10.87 0.30
N GLU A 98 8.01 -11.25 -0.22
CA GLU A 98 9.20 -11.48 0.60
C GLU A 98 9.83 -10.14 0.97
N VAL A 99 9.92 -9.86 2.27
CA VAL A 99 10.48 -8.63 2.84
C VAL A 99 11.74 -8.97 3.59
N SER A 100 12.74 -8.12 3.49
CA SER A 100 14.03 -8.30 4.15
C SER A 100 13.95 -7.98 5.64
N ASP A 101 14.58 -8.82 6.45
CA ASP A 101 14.87 -8.57 7.87
C ASP A 101 16.24 -7.89 8.09
N CYS A 102 16.99 -7.66 7.00
CA CYS A 102 18.29 -7.02 7.02
C CYS A 102 18.18 -5.50 6.88
N GLU A 103 19.16 -4.78 7.45
CA GLU A 103 19.25 -3.31 7.30
C GLU A 103 19.47 -2.86 5.85
N GLU A 104 20.00 -3.74 5.00
CA GLU A 104 20.35 -3.48 3.60
C GLU A 104 19.20 -3.78 2.62
N ASP A 105 18.00 -4.15 3.10
CA ASP A 105 16.82 -4.50 2.30
C ASP A 105 17.06 -5.62 1.26
N VAL A 106 17.87 -6.61 1.62
CA VAL A 106 18.29 -7.71 0.77
C VAL A 106 17.47 -8.95 1.06
N VAL A 107 17.03 -9.66 0.05
CA VAL A 107 16.38 -10.98 0.17
C VAL A 107 17.28 -12.05 -0.46
N PRO A 108 17.06 -13.35 -0.18
CA PRO A 108 17.85 -14.46 -0.71
C PRO A 108 18.16 -14.37 -2.21
N ALA A 109 17.16 -14.03 -3.03
CA ALA A 109 17.32 -13.87 -4.47
C ALA A 109 18.33 -12.78 -4.89
N ASP A 110 18.55 -11.78 -4.05
CA ASP A 110 19.53 -10.73 -4.32
C ASP A 110 20.98 -11.21 -4.01
N LEU A 111 21.12 -12.24 -3.16
CA LEU A 111 22.40 -12.80 -2.76
C LEU A 111 22.92 -13.89 -3.71
N GLU A 112 22.11 -14.32 -4.67
CA GLU A 112 22.54 -15.25 -5.74
C GLU A 112 23.49 -14.59 -6.76
N ARG A 113 23.62 -13.27 -6.72
CA ARG A 113 24.55 -12.52 -7.60
C ARG A 113 25.99 -12.76 -7.21
N GLN A 114 26.88 -12.83 -8.22
CA GLN A 114 28.32 -13.08 -8.01
C GLN A 114 29.01 -12.03 -7.13
N ASP A 115 28.52 -10.79 -7.14
CA ASP A 115 29.07 -9.65 -6.41
C ASP A 115 28.38 -9.41 -5.05
N ALA A 116 27.42 -10.26 -4.66
CA ALA A 116 26.63 -10.07 -3.44
C ALA A 116 27.46 -9.99 -2.16
N HIS A 117 28.54 -10.79 -2.06
CA HIS A 117 29.43 -10.80 -0.92
C HIS A 117 30.22 -9.49 -0.73
N LEU A 118 30.38 -8.72 -1.81
CA LEU A 118 31.05 -7.40 -1.77
C LEU A 118 30.06 -6.27 -1.48
N LEU A 119 28.82 -6.41 -2.00
CA LEU A 119 27.80 -5.39 -1.87
C LEU A 119 27.07 -5.46 -0.52
N TYR A 120 26.87 -6.67 0.00
CA TYR A 120 26.05 -6.95 1.18
C TYR A 120 26.75 -7.96 2.12
N PRO A 121 27.92 -7.64 2.67
CA PRO A 121 28.74 -8.61 3.39
C PRO A 121 28.02 -9.22 4.60
N ASP A 122 27.35 -8.41 5.42
CA ASP A 122 26.66 -8.87 6.63
C ASP A 122 25.48 -9.78 6.34
N CYS A 123 24.66 -9.44 5.32
CA CYS A 123 23.54 -10.27 4.91
C CYS A 123 24.00 -11.55 4.22
N TYR A 124 25.08 -11.47 3.43
CA TYR A 124 25.70 -12.63 2.77
C TYR A 124 26.21 -13.66 3.78
N GLU A 125 26.94 -13.21 4.82
CA GLU A 125 27.41 -14.08 5.89
C GLU A 125 26.26 -14.74 6.67
N LYS A 126 25.23 -13.99 7.05
CA LYS A 126 24.05 -14.51 7.73
C LYS A 126 23.34 -15.58 6.88
N PHE A 127 23.12 -15.31 5.60
CA PHE A 127 22.46 -16.23 4.69
C PHE A 127 23.24 -17.54 4.53
N HIS A 128 24.56 -17.46 4.31
CA HIS A 128 25.42 -18.64 4.20
C HIS A 128 25.63 -19.38 5.53
N ALA A 129 25.39 -18.71 6.66
CA ALA A 129 25.34 -19.34 7.98
C ALA A 129 23.98 -20.04 8.25
N GLY A 130 23.05 -20.03 7.28
CA GLY A 130 21.71 -20.64 7.39
C GLY A 130 20.73 -19.85 8.25
N GLN A 131 20.97 -18.56 8.48
CA GLN A 131 20.02 -17.68 9.16
C GLN A 131 18.96 -17.19 8.18
N GLU A 132 17.72 -17.09 8.65
CA GLU A 132 16.66 -16.43 7.90
C GLU A 132 16.95 -14.93 7.84
N ILE A 133 16.91 -14.36 6.63
CA ILE A 133 17.19 -12.94 6.35
C ILE A 133 15.97 -12.22 5.78
N SER A 134 14.87 -12.92 5.60
CA SER A 134 13.62 -12.41 5.04
C SER A 134 12.44 -13.20 5.57
N HIS A 135 11.27 -12.60 5.50
CA HIS A 135 9.99 -13.26 5.77
C HIS A 135 8.95 -12.88 4.72
N PHE A 136 7.87 -13.66 4.64
CA PHE A 136 6.73 -13.34 3.77
C PHE A 136 5.67 -12.58 4.56
N GLU A 137 5.16 -11.49 3.98
CA GLU A 137 4.05 -10.73 4.53
C GLU A 137 3.05 -10.34 3.44
N PRO A 138 1.77 -10.10 3.78
CA PRO A 138 0.78 -9.62 2.83
C PRO A 138 1.19 -8.30 2.20
N ILE A 139 0.92 -8.15 0.89
CA ILE A 139 1.14 -6.87 0.21
C ILE A 139 0.32 -5.78 0.90
N ARG A 140 0.98 -4.72 1.30
CA ARG A 140 0.38 -3.54 1.91
C ARG A 140 0.09 -2.46 0.89
N LEU A 141 -0.98 -1.73 1.12
CA LEU A 141 -1.24 -0.47 0.43
C LEU A 141 -0.64 0.67 1.27
N VAL A 142 0.41 1.28 0.74
CA VAL A 142 1.05 2.46 1.32
C VAL A 142 0.40 3.69 0.70
N GLU A 143 -0.41 4.39 1.46
CA GLU A 143 -1.06 5.62 0.99
C GLU A 143 -0.16 6.81 1.28
N LEU A 144 0.03 7.67 0.28
CA LEU A 144 0.77 8.91 0.45
C LEU A 144 -0.15 9.98 1.02
N PRO A 145 0.16 10.58 2.19
CA PRO A 145 -0.59 11.72 2.70
C PRO A 145 -0.49 12.94 1.77
N LEU A 146 -1.60 13.66 1.57
CA LEU A 146 -1.63 14.85 0.70
C LEU A 146 -0.67 15.98 1.16
N ASN A 147 -0.38 16.03 2.45
CA ASN A 147 0.53 17.01 3.05
C ASN A 147 1.94 16.46 3.28
N ALA A 148 2.29 15.33 2.66
CA ALA A 148 3.62 14.74 2.78
C ALA A 148 4.68 15.70 2.25
N ARG A 149 5.74 15.88 3.03
CA ARG A 149 6.92 16.65 2.62
C ARG A 149 7.92 15.73 1.94
N LEU A 150 8.83 16.30 1.18
CA LEU A 150 9.87 15.53 0.51
C LEU A 150 10.68 14.65 1.49
N GLU A 151 10.93 15.13 2.71
CA GLU A 151 11.62 14.38 3.74
C GLU A 151 10.82 13.17 4.29
N ASP A 152 9.48 13.27 4.32
CA ASP A 152 8.62 12.14 4.70
C ASP A 152 8.65 11.05 3.62
N VAL A 153 8.80 11.47 2.37
CA VAL A 153 8.78 10.60 1.20
C VAL A 153 10.11 9.87 1.01
N VAL A 154 11.20 10.60 0.96
CA VAL A 154 12.53 10.02 0.71
C VAL A 154 13.24 9.59 1.98
N GLY A 155 12.88 10.16 3.13
CA GLY A 155 13.54 9.93 4.40
C GLY A 155 14.41 11.09 4.85
N GLY A 156 14.69 11.12 6.14
CA GLY A 156 15.38 12.20 6.82
C GLY A 156 16.44 11.72 7.80
N ILE A 157 16.87 12.62 8.66
CA ILE A 157 17.72 12.28 9.81
C ILE A 157 16.82 11.86 10.97
N ASN A 158 17.12 10.73 11.60
CA ASN A 158 16.42 10.32 12.81
C ASN A 158 16.78 11.26 13.97
N GLU A 159 15.85 12.15 14.33
CA GLU A 159 16.05 13.18 15.35
C GLU A 159 16.34 12.59 16.74
N ARG A 160 15.73 11.45 17.08
CA ARG A 160 15.96 10.78 18.37
C ARG A 160 17.38 10.22 18.46
N ALA A 161 17.86 9.62 17.36
CA ALA A 161 19.23 9.13 17.28
C ALA A 161 20.23 10.31 17.30
N ALA A 162 19.92 11.40 16.58
CA ALA A 162 20.74 12.61 16.56
C ALA A 162 20.83 13.27 17.95
N ALA A 163 19.75 13.32 18.73
CA ALA A 163 19.75 13.81 20.11
C ALA A 163 20.63 12.96 21.06
N GLN A 164 20.91 11.69 20.69
CA GLN A 164 21.83 10.79 21.41
C GLN A 164 23.25 10.80 20.83
N GLY A 165 23.56 11.75 19.94
CA GLY A 165 24.85 11.85 19.25
C GLY A 165 25.09 10.78 18.17
N ARG A 166 24.06 10.06 17.75
CA ARG A 166 24.11 9.04 16.71
C ARG A 166 23.43 9.57 15.44
N MET A 167 24.18 9.68 14.36
CA MET A 167 23.65 10.08 13.07
C MET A 167 23.09 8.84 12.35
N ARG A 168 21.76 8.75 12.20
CA ARG A 168 21.09 7.66 11.49
C ARG A 168 20.06 8.25 10.51
N LEU A 169 19.99 7.67 9.31
CA LEU A 169 18.94 8.00 8.36
C LEU A 169 17.65 7.26 8.75
N GLU A 170 16.52 7.95 8.69
CA GLU A 170 15.18 7.38 8.84
C GLU A 170 14.60 7.09 7.47
N ARG A 171 14.01 5.90 7.32
CA ARG A 171 13.41 5.47 6.05
C ARG A 171 12.11 6.21 5.79
N GLY A 172 11.98 6.79 4.59
CA GLY A 172 10.77 7.44 4.13
C GLY A 172 9.71 6.49 3.58
N ILE A 173 8.63 7.08 3.05
CA ILE A 173 7.49 6.34 2.47
C ILE A 173 7.93 5.47 1.30
N LEU A 174 8.85 5.94 0.44
CA LEU A 174 9.35 5.18 -0.72
C LEU A 174 10.04 3.87 -0.30
N SER A 175 10.84 3.90 0.75
CA SER A 175 11.48 2.70 1.28
C SER A 175 10.46 1.72 1.89
N ARG A 176 9.45 2.24 2.59
CA ARG A 176 8.35 1.42 3.15
C ARG A 176 7.43 0.84 2.09
N ALA A 177 7.39 1.44 0.90
CA ALA A 177 6.60 0.98 -0.22
C ALA A 177 7.34 -0.07 -1.08
N ASP A 178 8.63 -0.35 -0.83
CA ASP A 178 9.35 -1.36 -1.62
C ASP A 178 8.60 -2.69 -1.60
N ARG A 179 8.36 -3.26 -2.80
CA ARG A 179 7.60 -4.51 -3.04
C ARG A 179 6.09 -4.44 -2.73
N HIS A 180 5.58 -3.29 -2.31
CA HIS A 180 4.19 -3.04 -1.99
C HIS A 180 3.49 -2.19 -3.06
N ILE A 181 2.28 -1.70 -2.76
CA ILE A 181 1.56 -0.75 -3.60
C ILE A 181 1.75 0.64 -3.00
N LEU A 182 2.22 1.60 -3.79
CA LEU A 182 2.18 3.02 -3.45
C LEU A 182 0.96 3.66 -4.12
N TYR A 183 0.04 4.14 -3.31
CA TYR A 183 -1.15 4.83 -3.78
C TYR A 183 -1.08 6.33 -3.48
N ILE A 184 -1.30 7.13 -4.50
CA ILE A 184 -1.37 8.58 -4.42
C ILE A 184 -2.78 9.01 -4.79
N ASP A 185 -3.55 9.40 -3.78
CA ASP A 185 -4.86 10.02 -4.04
C ASP A 185 -4.66 11.50 -4.39
N GLU A 186 -5.38 11.98 -5.40
CA GLU A 186 -5.30 13.37 -5.87
C GLU A 186 -3.88 13.82 -6.24
N VAL A 187 -3.22 13.08 -7.14
CA VAL A 187 -1.83 13.35 -7.63
C VAL A 187 -1.64 14.81 -8.08
N ASN A 188 -2.69 15.44 -8.58
CA ASN A 188 -2.70 16.84 -9.03
C ASN A 188 -2.53 17.86 -7.90
N LEU A 189 -2.68 17.46 -6.64
CA LEU A 189 -2.53 18.33 -5.47
C LEU A 189 -1.16 18.18 -4.79
N LEU A 190 -0.33 17.23 -5.23
CA LEU A 190 1.01 17.06 -4.67
C LEU A 190 1.93 18.22 -5.01
N ALA A 191 2.83 18.53 -4.09
CA ALA A 191 3.96 19.41 -4.37
C ALA A 191 4.85 18.82 -5.47
N ASP A 192 5.39 19.68 -6.31
CA ASP A 192 6.12 19.29 -7.52
C ASP A 192 7.34 18.44 -7.23
N ASP A 193 8.12 18.81 -6.22
CA ASP A 193 9.32 18.09 -5.77
C ASP A 193 9.01 16.71 -5.21
N VAL A 194 7.86 16.56 -4.53
CA VAL A 194 7.37 15.27 -4.03
C VAL A 194 6.96 14.36 -5.18
N ALA A 195 6.18 14.89 -6.14
CA ALA A 195 5.75 14.11 -7.29
C ALA A 195 6.94 13.64 -8.15
N ASP A 196 7.90 14.54 -8.42
CA ASP A 196 9.09 14.24 -9.19
C ASP A 196 9.94 13.15 -8.49
N ALA A 197 10.16 13.25 -7.17
CA ALA A 197 10.91 12.24 -6.41
C ALA A 197 10.27 10.84 -6.47
N ILE A 198 8.94 10.76 -6.34
CA ILE A 198 8.21 9.48 -6.41
C ILE A 198 8.31 8.87 -7.80
N LEU A 199 8.10 9.67 -8.84
CA LEU A 199 8.12 9.20 -10.22
C LEU A 199 9.52 8.77 -10.67
N ASP A 200 10.56 9.48 -10.23
CA ASP A 200 11.95 9.09 -10.48
C ASP A 200 12.29 7.78 -9.77
N ALA A 201 11.87 7.64 -8.51
CA ALA A 201 12.05 6.40 -7.75
C ALA A 201 11.32 5.21 -8.39
N ALA A 202 10.08 5.42 -8.86
CA ALA A 202 9.31 4.40 -9.58
C ALA A 202 9.98 3.96 -10.89
N ALA A 203 10.55 4.91 -11.63
CA ALA A 203 11.22 4.62 -12.90
C ALA A 203 12.56 3.89 -12.71
N GLN A 204 13.31 4.24 -11.64
CA GLN A 204 14.65 3.70 -11.40
C GLN A 204 14.64 2.44 -10.51
N GLY A 205 13.56 2.17 -9.78
CA GLY A 205 13.45 1.12 -8.78
C GLY A 205 14.36 1.33 -7.55
N SER A 206 14.93 2.53 -7.42
CA SER A 206 15.80 2.94 -6.31
C SER A 206 15.88 4.45 -6.22
N PHE A 207 16.25 4.97 -5.06
CA PHE A 207 16.47 6.39 -4.84
C PHE A 207 17.63 6.63 -3.87
N ILE A 208 18.19 7.83 -3.90
CA ILE A 208 19.32 8.22 -3.07
C ILE A 208 18.88 9.29 -2.07
N VAL A 209 19.08 9.02 -0.78
CA VAL A 209 18.90 10.02 0.27
C VAL A 209 20.26 10.63 0.60
N ARG A 210 20.35 11.96 0.53
CA ARG A 210 21.56 12.71 0.95
C ARG A 210 21.17 13.71 2.02
N ARG A 211 21.84 13.65 3.18
CA ARG A 211 21.65 14.58 4.29
C ARG A 211 23.00 14.92 4.90
N GLY A 212 23.51 16.12 4.58
CA GLY A 212 24.87 16.52 4.96
C GLY A 212 25.93 15.57 4.39
N ALA A 213 26.73 14.99 5.24
CA ALA A 213 27.78 14.04 4.86
C ALA A 213 27.28 12.60 4.67
N MET A 214 26.03 12.31 5.03
CA MET A 214 25.44 10.98 4.88
C MET A 214 24.76 10.83 3.53
N ALA A 215 24.95 9.66 2.90
CA ALA A 215 24.22 9.24 1.73
C ALA A 215 23.86 7.77 1.86
N GLY A 216 22.65 7.40 1.43
CA GLY A 216 22.18 6.02 1.35
C GLY A 216 21.37 5.80 0.09
N THR A 217 21.56 4.65 -0.55
CA THR A 217 20.75 4.22 -1.69
C THR A 217 19.74 3.19 -1.18
N TYR A 218 18.46 3.44 -1.45
CA TYR A 218 17.36 2.59 -1.02
C TYR A 218 16.63 2.04 -2.24
N ARG A 219 16.10 0.83 -2.11
CA ARG A 219 15.22 0.24 -3.12
C ARG A 219 13.82 0.83 -3.04
N SER A 220 13.14 0.89 -4.18
CA SER A 220 11.78 1.42 -4.29
C SER A 220 11.04 0.78 -5.46
N ARG A 221 10.96 -0.56 -5.43
CA ARG A 221 10.27 -1.36 -6.44
C ARG A 221 8.82 -1.57 -6.01
N PHE A 222 7.97 -0.62 -6.27
CA PHE A 222 6.56 -0.65 -5.89
C PHE A 222 5.65 -0.57 -7.12
N VAL A 223 4.41 -1.00 -6.94
CA VAL A 223 3.35 -0.77 -7.92
C VAL A 223 2.78 0.63 -7.68
N LEU A 224 2.98 1.53 -8.65
CA LEU A 224 2.49 2.90 -8.54
C LEU A 224 1.05 3.01 -9.04
N ILE A 225 0.15 3.51 -8.19
CA ILE A 225 -1.22 3.82 -8.57
C ILE A 225 -1.53 5.25 -8.15
N GLY A 226 -1.94 6.07 -9.12
CA GLY A 226 -2.39 7.43 -8.88
C GLY A 226 -3.87 7.59 -9.16
N SER A 227 -4.53 8.50 -8.45
CA SER A 227 -5.86 8.98 -8.81
C SER A 227 -5.86 10.50 -8.97
N MET A 228 -6.74 11.03 -9.79
CA MET A 228 -7.01 12.44 -9.86
C MET A 228 -8.47 12.74 -10.19
N ASN A 229 -8.94 13.87 -9.70
CA ASN A 229 -10.20 14.48 -10.12
C ASN A 229 -9.89 15.67 -11.04
N PRO A 230 -10.29 15.64 -12.32
CA PRO A 230 -10.01 16.73 -13.26
C PRO A 230 -10.68 18.06 -12.89
N GLU A 231 -11.69 18.04 -12.01
CA GLU A 231 -12.35 19.26 -11.50
C GLU A 231 -11.49 20.02 -10.48
N GLU A 232 -10.54 19.35 -9.83
CA GLU A 232 -9.68 19.90 -8.77
C GLU A 232 -8.36 20.44 -9.29
N GLY A 233 -8.13 20.33 -10.59
CA GLY A 233 -6.93 20.84 -11.23
C GLY A 233 -6.42 20.00 -12.37
N ARG A 234 -5.40 20.50 -13.04
CA ARG A 234 -4.73 19.79 -14.15
C ARG A 234 -3.41 19.23 -13.68
N LEU A 235 -3.08 18.06 -14.13
CA LEU A 235 -1.76 17.47 -13.91
C LEU A 235 -0.79 18.00 -14.95
N ARG A 236 0.45 18.26 -14.55
CA ARG A 236 1.52 18.66 -15.47
C ARG A 236 1.77 17.56 -16.51
N PRO A 237 2.01 17.88 -17.78
CA PRO A 237 2.28 16.88 -18.82
C PRO A 237 3.42 15.92 -18.47
N GLN A 238 4.47 16.43 -17.81
CA GLN A 238 5.63 15.64 -17.38
C GLN A 238 5.28 14.54 -16.39
N ILE A 239 4.31 14.79 -15.49
CA ILE A 239 3.80 13.78 -14.55
C ILE A 239 2.93 12.77 -15.28
N LEU A 240 2.07 13.26 -16.21
CA LEU A 240 1.24 12.38 -17.02
C LEU A 240 2.07 11.35 -17.82
N ASP A 241 3.18 11.78 -18.39
CA ASP A 241 4.02 10.92 -19.23
C ASP A 241 4.79 9.85 -18.46
N ARG A 242 4.86 9.97 -17.14
CA ARG A 242 5.48 8.97 -16.26
C ARG A 242 4.57 7.78 -15.92
N PHE A 243 3.24 7.95 -16.06
CA PHE A 243 2.31 6.84 -15.89
C PHE A 243 2.16 6.08 -17.21
N GLY A 244 2.47 4.78 -17.18
CA GLY A 244 2.37 3.91 -18.36
C GLY A 244 0.93 3.65 -18.79
N LEU A 245 -0.02 3.64 -17.84
CA LEU A 245 -1.45 3.55 -18.15
C LEU A 245 -2.20 4.79 -17.63
N ARG A 246 -3.09 5.32 -18.46
CA ARG A 246 -3.97 6.44 -18.11
C ARG A 246 -5.40 6.06 -18.47
N LEU A 247 -6.29 6.11 -17.49
CA LEU A 247 -7.66 5.67 -17.67
C LEU A 247 -8.65 6.72 -17.20
N ASN A 248 -9.64 7.01 -18.03
CA ASN A 248 -10.78 7.84 -17.66
C ASN A 248 -11.87 7.00 -17.02
N VAL A 249 -12.01 7.10 -15.70
CA VAL A 249 -13.03 6.40 -14.90
C VAL A 249 -14.31 7.23 -14.91
N ARG A 250 -15.40 6.62 -15.35
CA ARG A 250 -16.73 7.25 -15.39
C ARG A 250 -17.67 6.58 -14.41
N GLY A 251 -18.74 7.27 -14.02
CA GLY A 251 -19.82 6.65 -13.26
C GLY A 251 -20.50 5.56 -14.10
N LEU A 252 -21.07 4.56 -13.44
CA LEU A 252 -21.84 3.52 -14.09
C LEU A 252 -23.10 4.13 -14.73
N SER A 253 -23.30 3.88 -16.01
CA SER A 253 -24.48 4.34 -16.77
C SER A 253 -25.66 3.39 -16.60
N ASP A 254 -25.40 2.11 -16.45
CA ASP A 254 -26.41 1.07 -16.30
C ASP A 254 -27.13 1.20 -14.95
N TYR A 255 -28.46 1.08 -14.98
CA TYR A 255 -29.29 1.22 -13.79
C TYR A 255 -29.18 0.00 -12.86
N GLU A 256 -29.11 -1.18 -13.43
CA GLU A 256 -29.03 -2.44 -12.68
C GLU A 256 -27.67 -2.53 -11.95
N GLU A 257 -26.57 -2.20 -12.65
CA GLU A 257 -25.24 -2.11 -12.02
C GLU A 257 -25.24 -1.12 -10.84
N ARG A 258 -25.90 0.03 -10.97
CA ARG A 258 -25.98 1.01 -9.86
C ARG A 258 -26.77 0.49 -8.66
N ILE A 259 -27.86 -0.25 -8.90
CA ILE A 259 -28.60 -0.91 -7.81
C ILE A 259 -27.72 -1.95 -7.14
N GLU A 260 -27.00 -2.75 -7.92
CA GLU A 260 -26.11 -3.79 -7.39
C GLU A 260 -24.99 -3.17 -6.54
N VAL A 261 -24.36 -2.08 -6.99
CA VAL A 261 -23.39 -1.32 -6.16
C VAL A 261 -24.00 -0.92 -4.83
N TYR A 262 -25.21 -0.34 -4.86
CA TYR A 262 -25.88 0.10 -3.64
C TYR A 262 -26.12 -1.08 -2.68
N GLN A 263 -26.63 -2.20 -3.18
CA GLN A 263 -26.89 -3.39 -2.37
C GLN A 263 -25.61 -3.95 -1.76
N ARG A 264 -24.55 -4.11 -2.56
CA ARG A 264 -23.24 -4.64 -2.07
C ARG A 264 -22.61 -3.71 -1.03
N VAL A 265 -22.68 -2.39 -1.24
CA VAL A 265 -22.18 -1.41 -0.26
C VAL A 265 -22.98 -1.44 1.03
N GLN A 266 -24.31 -1.61 0.96
CA GLN A 266 -25.16 -1.74 2.16
C GLN A 266 -24.82 -3.02 2.94
N ASN A 267 -24.73 -4.16 2.26
CA ASN A 267 -24.36 -5.44 2.89
C ASN A 267 -22.97 -5.35 3.56
N TYR A 268 -22.00 -4.77 2.86
CA TYR A 268 -20.67 -4.56 3.42
C TYR A 268 -20.70 -3.65 4.67
N ARG A 269 -21.45 -2.54 4.64
CA ARG A 269 -21.57 -1.62 5.78
C ARG A 269 -22.25 -2.25 7.00
N GLN A 270 -23.23 -3.13 6.76
CA GLN A 270 -23.94 -3.83 7.85
C GLN A 270 -23.03 -4.82 8.57
N ASN A 271 -22.27 -5.60 7.84
CA ASN A 271 -21.31 -6.55 8.43
C ASN A 271 -20.11 -6.81 7.51
N PRO A 272 -19.04 -6.00 7.61
CA PRO A 272 -17.87 -6.13 6.75
C PRO A 272 -17.22 -7.52 6.80
N ALA A 273 -17.13 -8.13 7.99
CA ALA A 273 -16.49 -9.43 8.16
C ALA A 273 -17.25 -10.55 7.44
N ILE A 274 -18.58 -10.59 7.55
CA ILE A 274 -19.39 -11.59 6.85
C ILE A 274 -19.29 -11.36 5.34
N PHE A 275 -19.45 -10.11 4.90
CA PHE A 275 -19.39 -9.78 3.47
C PHE A 275 -18.04 -10.20 2.85
N VAL A 276 -16.92 -9.92 3.49
CA VAL A 276 -15.59 -10.34 3.00
C VAL A 276 -15.48 -11.87 2.93
N ARG A 277 -16.01 -12.59 3.95
CA ARG A 277 -16.01 -14.05 3.98
C ARG A 277 -16.80 -14.67 2.82
N GLU A 278 -17.92 -14.07 2.41
CA GLU A 278 -18.71 -14.54 1.25
C GLU A 278 -17.90 -14.52 -0.06
N TRP A 279 -16.93 -13.61 -0.17
CA TRP A 279 -16.07 -13.46 -1.36
C TRP A 279 -14.71 -14.14 -1.22
N GLU A 280 -14.44 -14.81 -0.10
CA GLU A 280 -13.11 -15.37 0.22
C GLU A 280 -12.66 -16.42 -0.81
N LEU A 281 -13.55 -17.36 -1.17
CA LEU A 281 -13.25 -18.40 -2.15
C LEU A 281 -12.93 -17.81 -3.53
N ALA A 282 -13.81 -16.95 -4.05
CA ALA A 282 -13.62 -16.28 -5.34
C ALA A 282 -12.35 -15.41 -5.36
N THR A 283 -12.02 -14.78 -4.23
CA THR A 283 -10.80 -13.98 -4.08
C THR A 283 -9.55 -14.87 -4.09
N ALA A 284 -9.59 -16.03 -3.45
CA ALA A 284 -8.47 -16.98 -3.42
C ALA A 284 -8.21 -17.57 -4.81
N GLU A 285 -9.25 -18.04 -5.50
CA GLU A 285 -9.14 -18.54 -6.88
C GLU A 285 -8.55 -17.47 -7.82
N PHE A 286 -9.05 -16.25 -7.73
CA PHE A 286 -8.56 -15.16 -8.56
C PHE A 286 -7.11 -14.76 -8.24
N ARG A 287 -6.69 -14.86 -6.98
CA ARG A 287 -5.28 -14.66 -6.58
C ARG A 287 -4.36 -15.66 -7.27
N GLU A 288 -4.77 -16.95 -7.36
CA GLU A 288 -4.01 -17.97 -8.09
C GLU A 288 -3.88 -17.64 -9.57
N GLU A 289 -4.94 -17.15 -10.20
CA GLU A 289 -4.90 -16.71 -11.60
C GLU A 289 -3.94 -15.53 -11.81
N VAL A 290 -3.93 -14.55 -10.90
CA VAL A 290 -2.98 -13.42 -10.95
C VAL A 290 -1.53 -13.91 -10.80
N MET A 291 -1.28 -14.86 -9.90
CA MET A 291 0.05 -15.47 -9.73
C MET A 291 0.50 -16.21 -10.99
N LEU A 292 -0.40 -17.00 -11.59
CA LEU A 292 -0.14 -17.69 -12.85
C LEU A 292 0.19 -16.71 -13.97
N ALA A 293 -0.61 -15.63 -14.10
CA ALA A 293 -0.37 -14.59 -15.11
C ALA A 293 1.00 -13.91 -14.95
N ARG A 294 1.40 -13.61 -13.69
CA ARG A 294 2.76 -13.09 -13.40
C ARG A 294 3.86 -14.05 -13.80
N GLY A 295 3.69 -15.35 -13.53
CA GLY A 295 4.66 -16.39 -13.91
C GLY A 295 4.77 -16.58 -15.44
N LEU A 296 3.67 -16.40 -16.17
CA LEU A 296 3.65 -16.49 -17.62
C LEU A 296 4.24 -15.26 -18.32
N LEU A 297 4.32 -14.12 -17.65
CA LEU A 297 4.81 -12.86 -18.25
C LEU A 297 6.21 -13.01 -18.84
N THR A 298 7.13 -13.67 -18.14
CA THR A 298 8.51 -13.90 -18.61
C THR A 298 8.60 -14.80 -19.85
N ARG A 299 7.55 -15.58 -20.11
CA ARG A 299 7.45 -16.52 -21.24
C ARG A 299 6.61 -15.95 -22.38
N THR A 300 6.02 -14.76 -22.19
CA THR A 300 5.18 -14.10 -23.20
C THR A 300 6.05 -13.33 -24.17
N SER A 301 5.81 -13.52 -25.46
CA SER A 301 6.44 -12.75 -26.55
C SER A 301 5.40 -12.01 -27.36
N LEU A 302 5.74 -10.80 -27.81
CA LEU A 302 4.88 -10.03 -28.69
C LEU A 302 4.98 -10.59 -30.12
N SER A 303 3.83 -10.91 -30.70
CA SER A 303 3.77 -11.26 -32.13
C SER A 303 4.02 -10.02 -33.02
N ALA A 304 4.50 -10.25 -34.25
CA ALA A 304 4.69 -9.16 -35.22
C ALA A 304 3.38 -8.39 -35.51
N ALA A 305 2.22 -9.04 -35.39
CA ALA A 305 0.91 -8.41 -35.52
C ALA A 305 0.61 -7.49 -34.33
N ALA A 306 0.91 -7.90 -33.09
CA ALA A 306 0.72 -7.10 -31.89
C ALA A 306 1.61 -5.84 -31.90
N ILE A 307 2.87 -5.96 -32.37
CA ILE A 307 3.80 -4.83 -32.49
C ILE A 307 3.30 -3.76 -33.47
N LYS A 308 2.54 -4.16 -34.49
CA LYS A 308 2.00 -3.22 -35.50
C LYS A 308 0.76 -2.46 -35.04
N VAL A 309 0.10 -2.92 -33.99
CA VAL A 309 -1.14 -2.30 -33.44
C VAL A 309 -0.82 -1.34 -32.31
N GLY A 310 0.26 -1.54 -31.60
CA GLY A 310 0.75 -0.62 -30.56
C GLY A 310 1.75 0.37 -31.11
#